data_0d7d0a299584d89ffec5d4eba48ba4c0
#
_entry.id   0d7d0a299584d89ffec5d4eba48ba4c0
#
_cell.length_a   1.000
_cell.length_b   1.000
_cell.length_c   1.000
_cell.angle_alpha   90.00
_cell.angle_beta   90.00
_cell.angle_gamma   90.00
#
_symmetry.space_group_name_H-M   'P 1'
#
loop_
_entity.id
_entity.type
_entity.pdbx_description
1 polymer ?
#
loop_
_entity_poly.entity_id
_entity_poly.type
_entity_poly.pdbx_seq_one_letter_code
_entity_poly.pdbx_strand_id
1 'polypeptide(L)'
;KYHVLFLIYLFSIIVLVNGLSRNLPIVAFDEGYSHLFGDNNLMILKDGKSVHISLDERTGSGFVSQDLYLHGYFSASIKLPADYTAGVVVAFYMSNGDMFEKNHDEIDFEFLGNIRGKDWRIQTNIYGNGSTNVGREERY
;
A
#
# COMPACT_ATOMS: atom_id res chain seq x y z
N LYS A 1 -11.18 -19.43 -33.28
CA LYS A 1 -10.73 -20.45 -32.30
C LYS A 1 -9.84 -19.85 -31.20
N TYR A 2 -8.90 -18.96 -31.53
CA TYR A 2 -7.98 -18.38 -30.53
C TYR A 2 -8.64 -17.40 -29.54
N HIS A 3 -9.69 -16.69 -29.95
CA HIS A 3 -10.39 -15.74 -29.07
C HIS A 3 -11.16 -16.44 -27.92
N VAL A 4 -11.72 -17.61 -28.20
CA VAL A 4 -12.45 -18.40 -27.17
C VAL A 4 -11.46 -18.95 -26.14
N LEU A 5 -10.31 -19.44 -26.57
CA LEU A 5 -9.25 -19.93 -25.68
C LEU A 5 -8.69 -18.82 -24.78
N PHE A 6 -8.49 -17.62 -25.32
CA PHE A 6 -8.03 -16.48 -24.57
C PHE A 6 -9.04 -16.03 -23.50
N LEU A 7 -10.34 -15.98 -23.84
CA LEU A 7 -11.40 -15.65 -22.91
C LEU A 7 -11.53 -16.69 -21.77
N ILE A 8 -11.41 -17.98 -22.08
CA ILE A 8 -11.45 -19.05 -21.06
C ILE A 8 -10.23 -18.93 -20.13
N TYR A 9 -9.05 -18.63 -20.67
CA TYR A 9 -7.84 -18.45 -19.87
C TYR A 9 -7.94 -17.22 -18.98
N LEU A 10 -8.42 -16.09 -19.48
CA LEU A 10 -8.65 -14.88 -18.71
C LEU A 10 -9.70 -15.09 -17.61
N PHE A 11 -10.79 -15.78 -17.91
CA PHE A 11 -11.82 -16.10 -16.94
C PHE A 11 -11.32 -17.02 -15.82
N SER A 12 -10.50 -18.03 -16.15
CA SER A 12 -9.90 -18.93 -15.15
C SER A 12 -8.89 -18.19 -14.25
N ILE A 13 -8.12 -17.22 -14.78
CA ILE A 13 -7.24 -16.36 -13.97
C ILE A 13 -8.06 -15.50 -13.01
N ILE A 14 -9.14 -14.87 -13.47
CA ILE A 14 -10.02 -14.06 -12.63
C ILE A 14 -10.66 -14.89 -11.51
N VAL A 15 -11.10 -16.11 -11.81
CA VAL A 15 -11.67 -17.02 -10.81
C VAL A 15 -10.63 -17.48 -9.80
N LEU A 16 -9.39 -17.76 -10.24
CA LEU A 16 -8.27 -18.09 -9.37
C LEU A 16 -7.92 -16.95 -8.42
N VAL A 17 -7.83 -15.73 -8.92
CA VAL A 17 -7.53 -14.53 -8.10
C VAL A 17 -8.63 -14.28 -7.07
N ASN A 18 -9.90 -14.36 -7.48
CA ASN A 18 -11.02 -14.19 -6.54
C ASN A 18 -11.11 -15.32 -5.50
N GLY A 19 -10.76 -16.55 -5.86
CA GLY A 19 -10.70 -17.69 -4.93
C GLY A 19 -9.54 -17.57 -3.95
N LEU A 20 -8.39 -17.07 -4.39
CA LEU A 20 -7.20 -16.90 -3.57
C LEU A 20 -7.39 -15.80 -2.52
N SER A 21 -7.99 -14.67 -2.89
CA SER A 21 -8.16 -13.53 -1.98
C SER A 21 -9.11 -13.79 -0.81
N ARG A 22 -10.03 -14.75 -0.93
CA ARG A 22 -11.06 -15.03 0.09
C ARG A 22 -10.56 -15.81 1.31
N ASN A 23 -9.41 -16.47 1.21
CA ASN A 23 -8.92 -17.39 2.23
C ASN A 23 -7.50 -17.05 2.75
N LEU A 24 -6.96 -15.89 2.38
CA LEU A 24 -5.64 -15.49 2.89
C LEU A 24 -5.75 -15.04 4.35
N PRO A 25 -4.92 -15.54 5.25
CA PRO A 25 -4.92 -15.12 6.63
C PRO A 25 -4.48 -13.65 6.73
N ILE A 26 -5.11 -12.91 7.63
CA ILE A 26 -4.62 -11.59 8.03
C ILE A 26 -3.42 -11.83 8.95
N VAL A 27 -2.27 -11.30 8.59
CA VAL A 27 -1.04 -11.37 9.39
C VAL A 27 -1.14 -10.41 10.57
N ALA A 28 -0.83 -10.86 11.77
CA ALA A 28 -0.75 -10.01 12.93
C ALA A 28 0.47 -9.08 12.84
N PHE A 29 0.39 -7.91 13.46
CA PHE A 29 1.43 -6.89 13.32
C PHE A 29 2.80 -7.40 13.80
N ASP A 30 2.86 -7.97 14.99
CA ASP A 30 4.08 -8.50 15.60
C ASP A 30 4.67 -9.72 14.89
N GLU A 31 3.85 -10.43 14.11
CA GLU A 31 4.29 -11.58 13.31
C GLU A 31 4.88 -11.17 11.96
N GLY A 32 4.40 -10.08 11.36
CA GLY A 32 4.74 -9.74 9.98
C GLY A 32 5.30 -8.36 9.74
N TYR A 33 5.28 -7.48 10.75
CA TYR A 33 5.64 -6.07 10.57
C TYR A 33 6.51 -5.54 11.70
N SER A 34 7.22 -4.45 11.42
CA SER A 34 8.03 -3.70 12.36
C SER A 34 7.78 -2.21 12.19
N HIS A 35 7.98 -1.45 13.26
CA HIS A 35 8.00 0.02 13.19
C HIS A 35 9.09 0.49 12.23
N LEU A 36 8.77 1.46 11.39
CA LEU A 36 9.73 2.08 10.48
C LEU A 36 10.16 3.45 11.01
N PHE A 37 9.19 4.28 11.38
CA PHE A 37 9.41 5.59 12.01
C PHE A 37 8.15 6.05 12.76
N GLY A 38 8.31 7.06 13.63
CA GLY A 38 7.20 7.71 14.32
C GLY A 38 6.53 6.84 15.39
N ASP A 39 7.31 6.16 16.24
CA ASP A 39 6.84 5.19 17.23
C ASP A 39 5.69 5.70 18.09
N ASN A 40 5.72 6.97 18.53
CA ASN A 40 4.66 7.57 19.33
C ASN A 40 3.35 7.78 18.56
N ASN A 41 3.41 7.74 17.24
CA ASN A 41 2.29 7.94 16.32
C ASN A 41 1.77 6.64 15.72
N LEU A 42 2.24 5.48 16.20
CA LEU A 42 1.78 4.17 15.80
C LEU A 42 1.24 3.41 17.00
N MET A 43 0.00 2.96 16.93
CA MET A 43 -0.66 2.20 17.99
C MET A 43 -1.27 0.92 17.44
N ILE A 44 -0.80 -0.22 17.93
CA ILE A 44 -1.37 -1.53 17.61
C ILE A 44 -2.62 -1.72 18.49
N LEU A 45 -3.74 -2.10 17.88
CA LEU A 45 -4.98 -2.34 18.59
C LEU A 45 -4.97 -3.73 19.24
N LYS A 46 -5.93 -3.95 20.16
CA LYS A 46 -6.02 -5.18 20.95
C LYS A 46 -6.18 -6.47 20.15
N ASP A 47 -6.63 -6.37 18.90
CA ASP A 47 -6.78 -7.51 18.01
C ASP A 47 -5.44 -7.96 17.40
N GLY A 48 -4.36 -7.18 17.60
CA GLY A 48 -3.04 -7.41 17.03
C GLY A 48 -2.96 -7.31 15.50
N LYS A 49 -4.07 -6.98 14.83
CA LYS A 49 -4.22 -6.98 13.36
C LYS A 49 -4.61 -5.62 12.80
N SER A 50 -5.03 -4.74 13.66
CA SER A 50 -5.41 -3.36 13.33
C SER A 50 -4.40 -2.39 13.93
N VAL A 51 -4.03 -1.39 13.14
CA VAL A 51 -3.04 -0.37 13.51
C VAL A 51 -3.63 1.01 13.27
N HIS A 52 -3.49 1.90 14.25
CA HIS A 52 -3.69 3.33 14.03
C HIS A 52 -2.33 3.97 13.79
N ILE A 53 -2.22 4.64 12.66
CA ILE A 53 -1.10 5.52 12.35
C ILE A 53 -1.59 6.96 12.41
N SER A 54 -0.82 7.83 13.03
CA SER A 54 -1.15 9.24 13.18
C SER A 54 0.03 10.11 12.76
N LEU A 55 -0.21 11.40 12.70
CA LEU A 55 0.84 12.38 12.49
C LEU A 55 0.63 13.55 13.45
N ASP A 56 1.72 14.19 13.82
CA ASP A 56 1.76 15.42 14.59
C ASP A 56 2.57 16.49 13.84
N GLU A 57 2.90 17.60 14.51
CA GLU A 57 3.66 18.70 13.94
C GLU A 57 5.14 18.35 13.63
N ARG A 58 5.63 17.21 14.12
CA ARG A 58 7.03 16.78 14.00
C ARG A 58 7.19 15.63 13.01
N THR A 59 6.29 14.67 13.03
CA THR A 59 6.40 13.46 12.21
C THR A 59 5.06 12.78 12.00
N GLY A 60 4.97 12.01 10.94
CA GLY A 60 3.98 10.95 10.79
C GLY A 60 4.45 9.65 11.44
N SER A 61 3.92 8.53 10.96
CA SER A 61 4.34 7.19 11.37
C SER A 61 4.21 6.21 10.21
N GLY A 62 4.98 5.15 10.30
CA GLY A 62 4.98 4.09 9.30
C GLY A 62 5.49 2.76 9.85
N PHE A 63 5.14 1.71 9.14
CA PHE A 63 5.60 0.35 9.43
C PHE A 63 5.96 -0.37 8.14
N VAL A 64 6.77 -1.41 8.26
CA VAL A 64 7.32 -2.18 7.14
C VAL A 64 7.16 -3.67 7.41
N SER A 65 7.06 -4.48 6.37
CA SER A 65 7.11 -5.93 6.52
C SER A 65 8.48 -6.40 7.01
N GLN A 66 8.50 -7.42 7.88
CA GLN A 66 9.73 -8.02 8.36
C GLN A 66 10.42 -8.86 7.27
N ASP A 67 9.60 -9.49 6.42
CA ASP A 67 10.09 -10.31 5.32
C ASP A 67 10.17 -9.51 4.01
N LEU A 68 11.09 -9.90 3.14
CA LEU A 68 11.23 -9.40 1.77
C LEU A 68 10.50 -10.30 0.80
N TYR A 69 9.81 -9.71 -0.16
CA TYR A 69 8.99 -10.43 -1.13
C TYR A 69 9.42 -10.06 -2.56
N LEU A 70 9.61 -11.07 -3.39
CA LEU A 70 9.81 -10.87 -4.84
C LEU A 70 8.50 -10.62 -5.57
N HIS A 71 7.43 -11.23 -5.10
CA HIS A 71 6.07 -11.08 -5.61
C HIS A 71 5.07 -11.60 -4.59
N GLY A 72 3.83 -11.18 -4.70
CA GLY A 72 2.79 -11.62 -3.79
C GLY A 72 1.46 -10.92 -4.03
N TYR A 73 0.50 -11.29 -3.22
CA TYR A 73 -0.75 -10.56 -3.07
C TYR A 73 -0.74 -9.85 -1.72
N PHE A 74 -0.80 -8.53 -1.76
CA PHE A 74 -0.79 -7.68 -0.58
C PHE A 74 -2.11 -6.92 -0.50
N SER A 75 -2.72 -6.91 0.66
CA SER A 75 -4.01 -6.29 0.88
C SER A 75 -4.06 -5.61 2.24
N ALA A 76 -4.60 -4.40 2.27
CA ALA A 76 -4.89 -3.68 3.51
C ALA A 76 -6.29 -3.08 3.45
N SER A 77 -7.01 -3.13 4.56
CA SER A 77 -8.23 -2.36 4.74
C SER A 77 -7.86 -1.03 5.39
N ILE A 78 -8.01 0.07 4.66
CA ILE A 78 -7.56 1.39 5.09
C ILE A 78 -8.78 2.26 5.37
N LYS A 79 -8.84 2.85 6.57
CA LYS A 79 -9.81 3.88 6.92
C LYS A 79 -9.09 5.22 7.01
N LEU A 80 -9.39 6.09 6.07
CA LEU A 80 -8.84 7.44 6.01
C LEU A 80 -9.59 8.38 6.98
N PRO A 81 -8.91 9.37 7.57
CA PRO A 81 -9.56 10.37 8.40
C PRO A 81 -10.54 11.22 7.60
N ALA A 82 -11.54 11.77 8.30
CA ALA A 82 -12.54 12.65 7.73
C ALA A 82 -12.20 14.13 7.99
N ASP A 83 -12.99 15.02 7.40
CA ASP A 83 -12.97 16.47 7.58
C ASP A 83 -11.80 17.15 6.84
N TYR A 84 -11.02 18.01 7.51
CA TYR A 84 -9.92 18.74 6.89
C TYR A 84 -8.64 17.91 6.94
N THR A 85 -8.21 17.43 5.77
CA THR A 85 -7.04 16.55 5.64
C THR A 85 -6.04 17.06 4.58
N ALA A 86 -6.19 18.33 4.16
CA ALA A 86 -5.28 18.92 3.19
C ALA A 86 -3.82 18.87 3.68
N GLY A 87 -2.93 18.35 2.83
CA GLY A 87 -1.52 18.14 3.16
C GLY A 87 -1.19 16.79 3.81
N VAL A 88 -2.22 15.99 4.16
CA VAL A 88 -2.01 14.62 4.64
C VAL A 88 -1.87 13.67 3.46
N VAL A 89 -0.88 12.77 3.54
CA VAL A 89 -0.71 11.66 2.60
C VAL A 89 -0.67 10.36 3.39
N VAL A 90 -1.46 9.39 2.96
CA VAL A 90 -1.40 8.01 3.45
C VAL A 90 -0.94 7.13 2.28
N ALA A 91 0.14 6.38 2.46
CA ALA A 91 0.70 5.54 1.40
C ALA A 91 0.64 4.06 1.76
N PHE A 92 0.35 3.25 0.76
CA PHE A 92 0.50 1.80 0.77
C PHE A 92 1.36 1.42 -0.43
N TYR A 93 2.57 0.93 -0.17
CA TYR A 93 3.57 0.78 -1.22
C TYR A 93 4.45 -0.46 -1.03
N MET A 94 5.13 -0.83 -2.10
CA MET A 94 6.21 -1.80 -2.12
C MET A 94 7.48 -1.11 -2.62
N SER A 95 8.57 -1.29 -1.90
CA SER A 95 9.87 -0.68 -2.25
C SER A 95 11.02 -1.59 -1.83
N ASN A 96 12.13 -1.48 -2.54
CA ASN A 96 13.41 -2.02 -2.13
C ASN A 96 14.41 -0.91 -1.77
N GLY A 97 13.90 0.28 -1.44
CA GLY A 97 14.68 1.47 -1.15
C GLY A 97 15.60 1.37 0.06
N ASP A 98 15.29 0.48 0.99
CA ASP A 98 16.15 0.13 2.13
C ASP A 98 17.46 -0.56 1.72
N MET A 99 17.43 -1.31 0.61
CA MET A 99 18.61 -1.97 0.04
C MET A 99 19.27 -1.16 -1.07
N PHE A 100 18.49 -0.39 -1.82
CA PHE A 100 18.93 0.33 -3.03
C PHE A 100 18.48 1.79 -3.03
N GLU A 101 18.94 2.57 -2.06
CA GLU A 101 18.51 3.96 -1.82
C GLU A 101 18.41 4.83 -3.09
N LYS A 102 19.37 4.73 -3.99
CA LYS A 102 19.43 5.56 -5.21
C LYS A 102 18.81 4.92 -6.45
N ASN A 103 18.75 3.61 -6.48
CA ASN A 103 18.35 2.84 -7.65
C ASN A 103 17.21 1.88 -7.32
N HIS A 104 16.34 2.28 -6.39
CA HIS A 104 15.21 1.46 -5.95
C HIS A 104 14.16 1.30 -7.04
N ASP A 105 13.43 0.20 -6.92
CA ASP A 105 12.16 -0.02 -7.59
C ASP A 105 11.05 0.13 -6.56
N GLU A 106 9.96 0.82 -6.95
CA GLU A 106 8.86 1.11 -6.03
C GLU A 106 7.53 1.20 -6.77
N ILE A 107 6.48 0.77 -6.12
CA ILE A 107 5.10 0.91 -6.58
C ILE A 107 4.28 1.49 -5.44
N ASP A 108 3.65 2.65 -5.69
CA ASP A 108 2.92 3.40 -4.69
C ASP A 108 1.42 3.47 -4.98
N PHE A 109 0.64 3.37 -3.92
CA PHE A 109 -0.72 3.88 -3.82
C PHE A 109 -0.72 4.97 -2.76
N GLU A 110 -0.94 6.21 -3.18
CA GLU A 110 -0.95 7.36 -2.31
C GLU A 110 -2.36 7.94 -2.21
N PHE A 111 -2.85 8.08 -1.00
CA PHE A 111 -4.13 8.73 -0.70
C PHE A 111 -3.83 10.16 -0.25
N LEU A 112 -4.26 11.12 -1.07
CA LEU A 112 -4.00 12.54 -0.87
C LEU A 112 -5.20 13.19 -0.19
N GLY A 113 -4.98 13.71 0.99
CA GLY A 113 -5.99 14.44 1.76
C GLY A 113 -6.42 15.74 1.07
N ASN A 114 -7.58 16.25 1.47
CA ASN A 114 -8.20 17.40 0.82
C ASN A 114 -8.83 18.35 1.84
N ILE A 115 -9.32 19.47 1.36
CA ILE A 115 -10.09 20.44 2.14
C ILE A 115 -11.45 19.86 2.53
N ARG A 116 -12.08 20.46 3.55
CA ARG A 116 -13.40 20.05 4.04
C ARG A 116 -14.44 19.97 2.91
N GLY A 117 -15.19 18.89 2.89
CA GLY A 117 -16.24 18.63 1.91
C GLY A 117 -15.73 18.18 0.53
N LYS A 118 -14.45 17.85 0.42
CA LYS A 118 -13.86 17.24 -0.77
C LYS A 118 -13.34 15.84 -0.43
N ASP A 119 -13.49 14.95 -1.40
CA ASP A 119 -13.01 13.58 -1.27
C ASP A 119 -11.48 13.50 -1.35
N TRP A 120 -10.94 12.46 -0.76
CA TRP A 120 -9.57 12.04 -0.96
C TRP A 120 -9.32 11.72 -2.43
N ARG A 121 -8.10 11.95 -2.88
CA ARG A 121 -7.65 11.59 -4.22
C ARG A 121 -6.62 10.47 -4.14
N ILE A 122 -6.64 9.59 -5.13
CA ILE A 122 -5.63 8.53 -5.26
C ILE A 122 -4.62 8.97 -6.31
N GLN A 123 -3.35 8.81 -5.98
CA GLN A 123 -2.24 8.92 -6.90
C GLN A 123 -1.50 7.59 -6.91
N THR A 124 -1.09 7.12 -8.07
CA THR A 124 -0.21 5.96 -8.21
C THR A 124 1.12 6.38 -8.78
N ASN A 125 2.18 5.67 -8.40
CA ASN A 125 3.53 5.97 -8.83
C ASN A 125 4.31 4.68 -9.08
N ILE A 126 5.24 4.70 -10.02
CA ILE A 126 6.14 3.58 -10.27
C ILE A 126 7.54 4.15 -10.46
N TYR A 127 8.47 3.67 -9.62
CA TYR A 127 9.89 3.92 -9.79
C TYR A 127 10.56 2.70 -10.40
N GLY A 128 11.44 2.95 -11.35
CA GLY A 128 12.37 1.96 -11.86
C GLY A 128 13.78 2.51 -11.82
N ASN A 129 14.70 1.80 -11.16
CA ASN A 129 16.08 2.21 -11.00
C ASN A 129 16.24 3.61 -10.40
N GLY A 130 15.45 3.94 -9.39
CA GLY A 130 15.46 5.21 -8.66
C GLY A 130 14.84 6.40 -9.41
N SER A 131 14.11 6.16 -10.50
CA SER A 131 13.55 7.21 -11.33
C SER A 131 12.15 6.89 -11.82
N THR A 132 11.28 7.90 -11.86
CA THR A 132 9.97 7.84 -12.52
C THR A 132 10.05 7.96 -14.04
N ASN A 133 11.23 8.19 -14.62
CA ASN A 133 11.40 8.25 -16.09
C ASN A 133 11.08 6.93 -16.79
N VAL A 134 11.16 5.81 -16.08
CA VAL A 134 10.79 4.46 -16.54
C VAL A 134 9.51 3.97 -15.87
N GLY A 135 8.98 4.71 -14.91
CA GLY A 135 7.75 4.45 -14.21
C GLY A 135 6.59 5.31 -14.74
N ARG A 136 5.49 5.30 -14.02
CA ARG A 136 4.27 6.03 -14.37
C ARG A 136 3.65 6.66 -13.13
N GLU A 137 3.29 7.94 -13.24
CA GLU A 137 2.48 8.65 -12.26
C GLU A 137 1.09 8.91 -12.86
N GLU A 138 0.03 8.56 -12.15
CA GLU A 138 -1.35 8.84 -12.51
C GLU A 138 -2.12 9.38 -11.31
N ARG A 139 -3.06 10.31 -11.59
CA ARG A 139 -3.95 10.91 -10.57
C ARG A 139 -5.40 10.71 -10.98
N TYR A 140 -6.19 10.28 -10.02
CA TYR A 140 -7.63 10.02 -10.18
C TYR A 140 -8.47 10.94 -9.30
#